data_e757e1a52cdcb7d8517cc8125670d50b
#
_entry.id   e757e1a52cdcb7d8517cc8125670d50b
#
_cell.length_a   1.000
_cell.length_b   1.000
_cell.length_c   1.000
_cell.angle_alpha   90.00
_cell.angle_beta   90.00
_cell.angle_gamma   90.00
#
_symmetry.space_group_name_H-M   'P 1'
#
loop_
_entity.id
_entity.type
_entity.pdbx_description
1 polymer ?
#
loop_
_entity_poly.entity_id
_entity_poly.type
_entity_poly.pdbx_seq_one_letter_code
_entity_poly.pdbx_strand_id
1 'polypeptide(L)'
;IPVVVEVTNTGYSAYTQDFPVYTTGGSINEVYANISEAMSLLHEDDQIEYSPRNFKLKFDFQQFFSHYRVLNAKFLAERIGLNPSLLSQYVSGTKEPSPKQVLRIMNGINELGEELATLTFSTK
;
A
#
# COMPACT_ATOMS: atom_id res chain seq x y z
N ILE A 1 11.00 11.36 3.26
CA ILE A 1 10.21 11.87 2.12
C ILE A 1 8.97 11.00 1.98
N PRO A 2 7.79 11.59 2.14
CA PRO A 2 6.53 10.85 1.98
C PRO A 2 6.32 10.41 0.52
N VAL A 3 5.92 9.16 0.35
CA VAL A 3 5.60 8.58 -0.96
C VAL A 3 4.22 7.94 -0.87
N VAL A 4 3.33 8.34 -1.76
CA VAL A 4 1.98 7.76 -1.85
C VAL A 4 2.03 6.53 -2.74
N VAL A 5 1.53 5.41 -2.24
CA VAL A 5 1.50 4.14 -2.97
C VAL A 5 0.07 3.75 -3.30
N GLU A 6 -0.16 3.43 -4.55
CA GLU A 6 -1.45 2.98 -5.06
C GLU A 6 -1.31 1.60 -5.71
N VAL A 7 -2.34 0.78 -5.57
CA VAL A 7 -2.38 -0.54 -6.21
C VAL A 7 -2.81 -0.38 -7.66
N THR A 8 -2.15 -1.12 -8.56
CA THR A 8 -2.49 -1.20 -9.98
C THR A 8 -2.83 -2.65 -10.35
N ASN A 9 -3.25 -2.87 -11.59
CA ASN A 9 -3.55 -4.23 -12.08
C ASN A 9 -2.30 -5.13 -12.16
N THR A 10 -1.11 -4.52 -12.22
CA THR A 10 0.16 -5.26 -12.41
C THR A 10 1.12 -5.11 -11.24
N GLY A 11 0.73 -4.41 -10.18
CA GLY A 11 1.57 -4.17 -9.02
C GLY A 11 1.21 -2.89 -8.31
N TYR A 12 2.16 -1.97 -8.24
CA TYR A 12 2.02 -0.70 -7.53
C TYR A 12 2.53 0.45 -8.34
N SER A 13 1.93 1.63 -8.15
CA SER A 13 2.50 2.90 -8.56
C SER A 13 2.79 3.75 -7.34
N ALA A 14 3.75 4.63 -7.45
CA ALA A 14 4.17 5.49 -6.34
C ALA A 14 4.62 6.85 -6.84
N TYR A 15 4.34 7.88 -6.06
CA TYR A 15 4.76 9.24 -6.38
C TYR A 15 5.08 10.02 -5.10
N THR A 16 5.99 10.99 -5.23
CA THR A 16 6.24 11.96 -4.17
C THR A 16 5.37 13.19 -4.42
N GLN A 17 4.91 13.82 -3.33
CA GLN A 17 4.09 15.03 -3.44
C GLN A 17 4.93 16.29 -3.68
N ASP A 18 6.16 16.30 -3.15
CA ASP A 18 7.03 17.47 -3.17
C ASP A 18 7.99 17.52 -4.37
N PHE A 19 8.14 16.42 -5.10
CA PHE A 19 9.05 16.31 -6.23
C PHE A 19 8.31 15.68 -7.42
N PRO A 20 8.70 16.02 -8.67
CA PRO A 20 8.06 15.46 -9.85
C PRO A 20 8.58 14.04 -10.13
N VAL A 21 8.42 13.13 -9.17
CA VAL A 21 8.89 11.75 -9.27
C VAL A 21 7.73 10.79 -9.16
N TYR A 22 7.65 9.91 -10.16
CA TYR A 22 6.66 8.85 -10.26
C TYR A 22 7.37 7.56 -10.66
N THR A 23 6.95 6.45 -10.08
CA THR A 23 7.51 5.15 -10.43
C THR A 23 6.47 4.04 -10.28
N THR A 24 6.82 2.86 -10.74
CA THR A 24 6.02 1.65 -10.58
C THR A 24 6.90 0.53 -10.05
N GLY A 25 6.28 -0.52 -9.56
CA GLY A 25 6.98 -1.73 -9.14
C GLY A 25 6.02 -2.89 -8.97
N GLY A 26 6.49 -4.10 -9.15
CA GLY A 26 5.70 -5.32 -8.95
C GLY A 26 5.57 -5.72 -7.49
N SER A 27 6.39 -5.14 -6.61
CA SER A 27 6.38 -5.37 -5.17
C SER A 27 6.72 -4.07 -4.44
N ILE A 28 6.46 -4.05 -3.14
CA ILE A 28 6.82 -2.89 -2.30
C ILE A 28 8.33 -2.68 -2.27
N ASN A 29 9.13 -3.75 -2.25
CA ASN A 29 10.58 -3.64 -2.30
C ASN A 29 11.07 -3.02 -3.60
N GLU A 30 10.46 -3.39 -4.73
CA GLU A 30 10.76 -2.76 -6.02
C GLU A 30 10.39 -1.29 -6.03
N VAL A 31 9.25 -0.91 -5.43
CA VAL A 31 8.84 0.49 -5.31
C VAL A 31 9.90 1.30 -4.55
N TYR A 32 10.39 0.80 -3.41
CA TYR A 32 11.45 1.47 -2.65
C TYR A 32 12.72 1.65 -3.47
N ALA A 33 13.14 0.60 -4.17
CA ALA A 33 14.34 0.66 -5.01
C ALA A 33 14.17 1.65 -6.16
N ASN A 34 13.03 1.59 -6.84
CA ASN A 34 12.77 2.42 -8.01
C ASN A 34 12.58 3.90 -7.65
N ILE A 35 11.92 4.19 -6.53
CA ILE A 35 11.76 5.59 -6.08
C ILE A 35 13.10 6.17 -5.65
N SER A 36 13.95 5.38 -5.01
CA SER A 36 15.30 5.81 -4.60
C SER A 36 16.14 6.14 -5.80
N GLU A 37 16.11 5.31 -6.83
CA GLU A 37 16.83 5.54 -8.09
C GLU A 37 16.32 6.79 -8.81
N ALA A 38 15.00 6.95 -8.91
CA ALA A 38 14.40 8.11 -9.57
C ALA A 38 14.76 9.42 -8.88
N MET A 39 14.76 9.45 -7.54
CA MET A 39 15.16 10.62 -6.78
C MET A 39 16.66 10.93 -6.93
N SER A 40 17.49 9.90 -6.95
CA SER A 40 18.93 10.06 -7.15
C SER A 40 19.23 10.64 -8.53
N LEU A 41 18.50 10.21 -9.56
CA LEU A 41 18.64 10.76 -10.91
C LEU A 41 18.16 12.21 -10.99
N LEU A 42 17.09 12.55 -10.31
CA LEU A 42 16.57 13.93 -10.27
C LEU A 42 17.57 14.90 -9.66
N HIS A 43 18.34 14.46 -8.66
CA HIS A 43 19.32 15.28 -7.95
C HIS A 43 20.76 14.88 -8.27
N GLU A 44 21.01 14.33 -9.45
CA GLU A 44 22.34 13.87 -9.87
C GLU A 44 23.39 14.98 -9.83
N ASP A 45 23.02 16.18 -10.28
CA ASP A 45 23.91 17.35 -10.31
C ASP A 45 24.31 17.81 -8.90
N ASP A 46 23.48 17.55 -7.90
CA ASP A 46 23.74 17.89 -6.50
C ASP A 46 24.55 16.81 -5.77
N GLN A 47 24.87 15.72 -6.45
CA GLN A 47 25.58 14.55 -5.90
C GLN A 47 24.88 13.97 -4.67
N ILE A 48 23.56 14.05 -4.63
CA ILE A 48 22.75 13.48 -3.55
C ILE A 48 22.34 12.07 -3.93
N GLU A 49 22.65 11.12 -3.04
CA GLU A 49 22.20 9.74 -3.19
C GLU A 49 21.07 9.45 -2.19
N TYR A 50 20.07 8.75 -2.67
CA TYR A 50 18.94 8.31 -1.87
C TYR A 50 18.97 6.80 -1.69
N SER A 51 18.55 6.35 -0.52
CA SER A 51 18.35 4.93 -0.23
C SER A 51 16.91 4.70 0.22
N PRO A 52 16.42 3.45 0.22
CA PRO A 52 15.04 3.17 0.62
C PRO A 52 14.62 3.74 1.97
N ARG A 53 15.53 3.81 2.94
CA ARG A 53 15.25 4.36 4.29
C ARG A 53 14.92 5.86 4.30
N ASN A 54 15.22 6.59 3.22
CA ASN A 54 14.89 8.01 3.11
C ASN A 54 13.41 8.25 2.78
N PHE A 55 12.67 7.19 2.46
CA PHE A 55 11.28 7.27 2.03
C PHE A 55 10.38 6.58 3.04
N LYS A 56 9.23 7.22 3.28
CA LYS A 56 8.15 6.65 4.08
C LYS A 56 6.97 6.43 3.17
N LEU A 57 6.61 5.19 2.92
CA LEU A 57 5.47 4.86 2.07
C LEU A 57 4.17 5.07 2.83
N LYS A 58 3.25 5.79 2.22
CA LYS A 58 1.89 5.96 2.67
C LYS A 58 0.99 5.15 1.76
N PHE A 59 0.30 4.17 2.34
CA PHE A 59 -0.61 3.34 1.60
C PHE A 59 -1.96 4.04 1.49
N ASP A 60 -2.44 4.23 0.26
CA ASP A 60 -3.73 4.87 0.01
C ASP A 60 -4.85 3.83 0.11
N PHE A 61 -5.45 3.70 1.29
CA PHE A 61 -6.53 2.75 1.53
C PHE A 61 -7.81 3.12 0.76
N GLN A 62 -8.07 4.38 0.52
CA GLN A 62 -9.21 4.78 -0.29
C GLN A 62 -9.09 4.21 -1.71
N GLN A 63 -7.92 4.37 -2.31
CA GLN A 63 -7.63 3.81 -3.63
C GLN A 63 -7.62 2.27 -3.59
N PHE A 64 -7.02 1.68 -2.57
CA PHE A 64 -6.95 0.23 -2.40
C PHE A 64 -8.35 -0.40 -2.37
N PHE A 65 -9.24 0.10 -1.53
CA PHE A 65 -10.60 -0.44 -1.41
C PHE A 65 -11.49 -0.09 -2.61
N SER A 66 -11.15 0.96 -3.35
CA SER A 66 -11.78 1.24 -4.64
C SER A 66 -11.33 0.26 -5.72
N HIS A 67 -10.06 -0.13 -5.71
CA HIS A 67 -9.50 -1.10 -6.63
C HIS A 67 -9.99 -2.53 -6.33
N TYR A 68 -10.00 -2.92 -5.06
CA TYR A 68 -10.48 -4.24 -4.63
C TYR A 68 -11.89 -4.13 -4.03
N ARG A 69 -12.85 -3.82 -4.88
CA ARG A 69 -14.26 -3.61 -4.47
C ARG A 69 -14.92 -4.88 -3.94
N VAL A 70 -14.33 -6.04 -4.17
CA VAL A 70 -14.78 -7.31 -3.62
C VAL A 70 -14.62 -7.36 -2.09
N LEU A 71 -13.69 -6.58 -1.53
CA LEU A 71 -13.47 -6.53 -0.09
C LEU A 71 -14.50 -5.62 0.58
N ASN A 72 -15.19 -6.16 1.59
CA ASN A 72 -16.10 -5.39 2.43
C ASN A 72 -15.33 -4.89 3.64
N ALA A 73 -15.13 -3.58 3.73
CA ALA A 73 -14.33 -2.97 4.79
C ALA A 73 -14.91 -3.25 6.19
N LYS A 74 -16.24 -3.19 6.35
CA LYS A 74 -16.88 -3.45 7.64
C LYS A 74 -16.60 -4.86 8.13
N PHE A 75 -16.83 -5.87 7.30
CA PHE A 75 -16.62 -7.25 7.68
C PHE A 75 -15.14 -7.60 7.81
N LEU A 76 -14.29 -6.98 7.00
CA LEU A 76 -12.84 -7.12 7.16
C LEU A 76 -12.39 -6.59 8.52
N ALA A 77 -12.89 -5.43 8.94
CA ALA A 77 -12.59 -4.85 10.24
C ALA A 77 -12.99 -5.80 11.38
N GLU A 78 -14.20 -6.36 11.31
CA GLU A 78 -14.67 -7.34 12.30
C GLU A 78 -13.75 -8.56 12.36
N ARG A 79 -13.32 -9.07 11.22
CA ARG A 79 -12.44 -10.24 11.12
C ARG A 79 -11.08 -10.00 11.78
N ILE A 80 -10.49 -8.83 11.59
CA ILE A 80 -9.16 -8.51 12.14
C ILE A 80 -9.20 -7.88 13.53
N GLY A 81 -10.39 -7.74 14.10
CA GLY A 81 -10.55 -7.15 15.43
C GLY A 81 -10.34 -5.63 15.48
N LEU A 82 -10.56 -4.95 14.37
CA LEU A 82 -10.47 -3.49 14.28
C LEU A 82 -11.87 -2.90 14.34
N ASN A 83 -12.00 -1.72 14.97
CA ASN A 83 -13.27 -1.01 14.99
C ASN A 83 -13.70 -0.67 13.56
N PRO A 84 -14.91 -1.10 13.12
CA PRO A 84 -15.39 -0.82 11.76
C PRO A 84 -15.47 0.67 11.41
N SER A 85 -15.82 1.52 12.37
CA SER A 85 -15.86 2.97 12.17
C SER A 85 -14.47 3.54 11.90
N LEU A 86 -13.46 3.02 12.57
CA LEU A 86 -12.07 3.44 12.36
C LEU A 86 -11.59 3.04 10.96
N LEU A 87 -11.83 1.81 10.55
CA LEU A 87 -11.45 1.38 9.20
C LEU A 87 -12.20 2.19 8.14
N SER A 88 -13.48 2.47 8.36
CA SER A 88 -14.27 3.34 7.47
C SER A 88 -13.64 4.72 7.30
N GLN A 89 -13.10 5.31 8.37
CA GLN A 89 -12.40 6.59 8.31
C GLN A 89 -11.09 6.51 7.50
N TYR A 90 -10.38 5.40 7.60
CA TYR A 90 -9.18 5.16 6.77
C TYR A 90 -9.56 5.02 5.30
N VAL A 91 -10.61 4.28 4.99
CA VAL A 91 -11.09 4.05 3.63
C VAL A 91 -11.60 5.34 2.98
N SER A 92 -12.27 6.20 3.75
CA SER A 92 -12.76 7.50 3.24
C SER A 92 -11.68 8.58 3.15
N GLY A 93 -10.50 8.32 3.71
CA GLY A 93 -9.42 9.30 3.76
C GLY A 93 -9.59 10.35 4.86
N THR A 94 -10.62 10.22 5.71
CA THR A 94 -10.87 11.17 6.82
C THR A 94 -9.79 11.10 7.88
N LYS A 95 -9.21 9.92 8.07
CA LYS A 95 -8.16 9.68 9.06
C LYS A 95 -7.06 8.84 8.42
N GLU A 96 -5.82 9.16 8.76
CA GLU A 96 -4.65 8.43 8.26
C GLU A 96 -4.22 7.38 9.29
N PRO A 97 -4.06 6.09 8.87
CA PRO A 97 -3.61 5.06 9.80
C PRO A 97 -2.13 5.20 10.13
N SER A 98 -1.76 4.85 11.37
CA SER A 98 -0.37 4.73 11.75
C SER A 98 0.30 3.56 11.00
N PRO A 99 1.65 3.52 10.91
CA PRO A 99 2.34 2.38 10.30
C PRO A 99 1.98 1.05 10.93
N LYS A 100 1.76 1.01 12.25
CA LYS A 100 1.33 -0.19 12.96
C LYS A 100 -0.07 -0.65 12.51
N GLN A 101 -0.99 0.29 12.32
CA GLN A 101 -2.34 -0.03 11.85
C GLN A 101 -2.34 -0.47 10.40
N VAL A 102 -1.53 0.15 9.55
CA VAL A 102 -1.35 -0.30 8.15
C VAL A 102 -0.90 -1.75 8.13
N LEU A 103 0.10 -2.09 8.92
CA LEU A 103 0.63 -3.46 8.98
C LEU A 103 -0.43 -4.44 9.47
N ARG A 104 -1.20 -4.07 10.48
CA ARG A 104 -2.29 -4.89 11.02
C ARG A 104 -3.36 -5.18 9.97
N ILE A 105 -3.77 -4.16 9.24
CA ILE A 105 -4.78 -4.29 8.18
C ILE A 105 -4.24 -5.16 7.04
N MET A 106 -3.02 -4.91 6.58
CA MET A 106 -2.42 -5.67 5.49
C MET A 106 -2.17 -7.14 5.88
N ASN A 107 -1.76 -7.40 7.11
CA ASN A 107 -1.63 -8.77 7.61
C ASN A 107 -2.98 -9.50 7.60
N GLY A 108 -4.05 -8.84 8.00
CA GLY A 108 -5.38 -9.42 7.96
C GLY A 108 -5.85 -9.74 6.55
N ILE A 109 -5.57 -8.85 5.60
CA ILE A 109 -5.87 -9.07 4.18
C ILE A 109 -5.07 -10.25 3.62
N ASN A 110 -3.77 -10.33 3.95
CA ASN A 110 -2.92 -11.42 3.50
C ASN A 110 -3.35 -12.77 4.08
N GLU A 111 -3.74 -12.82 5.33
CA GLU A 111 -4.29 -14.03 5.95
C GLU A 111 -5.56 -14.50 5.25
N LEU A 112 -6.45 -13.59 4.93
CA LEU A 112 -7.66 -13.90 4.16
C LEU A 112 -7.28 -14.42 2.76
N GLY A 113 -6.32 -13.80 2.11
CA GLY A 113 -5.84 -14.23 0.79
C GLY A 113 -5.27 -15.64 0.82
N GLU A 114 -4.47 -15.96 1.83
CA GLU A 114 -3.91 -17.32 2.00
C GLU A 114 -5.02 -18.34 2.25
N GLU A 115 -5.98 -18.02 3.10
CA GLU A 115 -7.13 -18.87 3.37
C GLU A 115 -7.93 -19.16 2.10
N LEU A 116 -8.22 -18.14 1.32
CA LEU A 116 -8.93 -18.29 0.04
C LEU A 116 -8.12 -19.08 -0.98
N ALA A 117 -6.81 -18.87 -1.02
CA ALA A 117 -5.92 -19.56 -1.95
C ALA A 117 -5.80 -21.05 -1.66
N THR A 118 -6.04 -21.45 -0.42
CA THR A 118 -5.97 -22.88 -0.02
C THR A 118 -7.30 -23.61 -0.14
N LEU A 119 -8.37 -22.91 -0.50
CA LEU A 119 -9.66 -23.56 -0.69
C LEU A 119 -9.58 -24.54 -1.86
N THR A 120 -10.00 -25.77 -1.60
CA THR A 120 -10.12 -26.79 -2.62
C THR A 120 -11.57 -27.28 -2.67
N PHE A 121 -12.03 -27.59 -3.87
CA PHE A 121 -13.40 -28.05 -4.05
C PHE A 121 -13.41 -29.26 -4.97
N SER A 122 -13.89 -30.41 -4.46
CA SER A 122 -14.04 -31.62 -5.26
C SER A 122 -15.39 -31.63 -5.96
N THR A 123 -15.37 -31.82 -7.28
CA THR A 123 -16.56 -31.84 -8.13
C THR A 123 -16.93 -33.25 -8.59
N LYS A 124 -16.48 -34.28 -7.88
CA LYS A 124 -16.83 -35.66 -8.22
C LYS A 124 -18.32 -35.93 -8.08
#